data_c367d1e103c13d3b055f14c9549d5c03
#
_entry.id   c367d1e103c13d3b055f14c9549d5c03
#
_cell.length_a   1.000
_cell.length_b   1.000
_cell.length_c   1.000
_cell.angle_alpha   90.00
_cell.angle_beta   90.00
_cell.angle_gamma   90.00
#
_symmetry.space_group_name_H-M   'P 1'
#
loop_
_entity.id
_entity.type
_entity.pdbx_description
1 polymer ?
#
loop_
_entity_poly.entity_id
_entity_poly.type
_entity_poly.pdbx_seq_one_letter_code
_entity_poly.pdbx_strand_id
1 'polypeptide(L)'
;SGKILLNKERIDLINYLQEHVLSRDDIYFDETQIENYIAFSEKWYFPLDNWEKFIAPFIFLYFKEDDELFYEEFFITLGRGGGKNGFISTLSNYFISPLHGINNYDVSVVANSEDQAKVSFKEVFNTIDGNPKLEGSFDAWKAQIVGKGTNSVFKFQTSNAKTKDGGREGCVIYDETHEYEDRQIIDVFSGGLGKVANPREFFIGTNGFVRAGFYDKLEERSKAILSGENLNDRMFPFICKLDDPEEVKNEAMWEKANPAFEKPLSPRSKRLLNKVRKQYEALKNNPSGREAFMTKRMNLPEVDLEKVVAPWKDILATNREMPELQNRACIGA
;
A
#
# COMPACT_ATOMS: atom_id res chain seq x y z
N SER A 1 -24.54 -13.28 -9.10
CA SER A 1 -23.43 -12.34 -8.91
C SER A 1 -23.10 -12.29 -7.43
N GLY A 2 -21.90 -12.74 -7.02
CA GLY A 2 -21.42 -12.57 -5.66
C GLY A 2 -21.25 -11.09 -5.37
N LYS A 3 -21.76 -10.60 -4.24
CA LYS A 3 -21.46 -9.25 -3.79
C LYS A 3 -20.04 -9.24 -3.26
N ILE A 4 -19.22 -8.26 -3.70
CA ILE A 4 -17.91 -7.98 -3.15
C ILE A 4 -18.10 -7.38 -1.76
N LEU A 5 -17.37 -7.88 -0.76
CA LEU A 5 -17.42 -7.35 0.60
C LEU A 5 -16.36 -6.25 0.76
N LEU A 6 -16.82 -5.03 0.95
CA LEU A 6 -15.99 -3.84 1.14
C LEU A 6 -15.99 -3.43 2.61
N ASN A 7 -14.83 -3.02 3.11
CA ASN A 7 -14.73 -2.31 4.38
C ASN A 7 -15.11 -0.84 4.22
N LYS A 8 -15.27 -0.16 5.35
CA LYS A 8 -15.72 1.23 5.38
C LYS A 8 -14.84 2.15 4.51
N GLU A 9 -13.53 2.08 4.63
CA GLU A 9 -12.62 2.95 3.89
C GLU A 9 -12.71 2.75 2.37
N ARG A 10 -12.98 1.52 1.89
CA ARG A 10 -13.19 1.29 0.45
C ARG A 10 -14.55 1.81 -0.02
N ILE A 11 -15.57 1.74 0.82
CA ILE A 11 -16.89 2.36 0.53
C ILE A 11 -16.73 3.88 0.46
N ASP A 12 -16.05 4.47 1.45
CA ASP A 12 -15.78 5.91 1.50
C ASP A 12 -14.94 6.35 0.28
N LEU A 13 -13.94 5.53 -0.13
CA LEU A 13 -13.17 5.79 -1.34
C LEU A 13 -14.04 5.82 -2.61
N ILE A 14 -14.92 4.85 -2.78
CA ILE A 14 -15.82 4.81 -3.94
C ILE A 14 -16.72 6.05 -3.97
N ASN A 15 -17.29 6.43 -2.83
CA ASN A 15 -18.13 7.64 -2.71
C ASN A 15 -17.31 8.89 -3.04
N TYR A 16 -16.12 9.04 -2.46
CA TYR A 16 -15.21 10.15 -2.74
C TYR A 16 -14.83 10.23 -4.22
N LEU A 17 -14.51 9.11 -4.85
CA LEU A 17 -14.18 9.08 -6.26
C LEU A 17 -15.36 9.49 -7.14
N GLN A 18 -16.57 9.03 -6.83
CA GLN A 18 -17.77 9.39 -7.58
C GLN A 18 -18.12 10.88 -7.44
N GLU A 19 -17.98 11.42 -6.24
CA GLU A 19 -18.38 12.80 -5.94
C GLU A 19 -17.34 13.82 -6.37
N HIS A 20 -16.05 13.55 -6.16
CA HIS A 20 -14.99 14.57 -6.27
C HIS A 20 -13.98 14.32 -7.39
N VAL A 21 -13.97 13.15 -7.99
CA VAL A 21 -12.98 12.80 -9.02
C VAL A 21 -13.65 12.51 -10.36
N LEU A 22 -14.53 11.51 -10.42
CA LEU A 22 -15.15 11.08 -11.69
C LEU A 22 -16.17 12.08 -12.25
N SER A 23 -16.60 13.05 -11.44
CA SER A 23 -17.47 14.17 -11.87
C SER A 23 -16.70 15.31 -12.52
N ARG A 24 -15.36 15.28 -12.50
CA ARG A 24 -14.50 16.37 -13.04
C ARG A 24 -14.37 16.26 -14.55
N ASP A 25 -14.32 17.40 -15.21
CA ASP A 25 -14.12 17.53 -16.66
C ASP A 25 -12.70 17.96 -17.05
N ASP A 26 -11.87 18.35 -16.07
CA ASP A 26 -10.49 18.81 -16.24
C ASP A 26 -9.44 17.70 -16.14
N ILE A 27 -9.87 16.44 -15.98
CA ILE A 27 -8.99 15.26 -15.92
C ILE A 27 -9.31 14.27 -17.03
N TYR A 28 -8.38 13.33 -17.27
CA TYR A 28 -8.58 12.21 -18.19
C TYR A 28 -7.77 10.99 -17.76
N PHE A 29 -8.29 9.81 -18.10
CA PHE A 29 -7.57 8.55 -17.96
C PHE A 29 -6.79 8.27 -19.25
N ASP A 30 -5.49 7.99 -19.14
CA ASP A 30 -4.72 7.50 -20.30
C ASP A 30 -5.05 6.00 -20.53
N GLU A 31 -6.08 5.76 -21.32
CA GLU A 31 -6.56 4.41 -21.63
C GLU A 31 -5.46 3.55 -22.24
N THR A 32 -4.59 4.14 -23.05
CA THR A 32 -3.45 3.43 -23.69
C THR A 32 -2.47 2.91 -22.64
N GLN A 33 -2.10 3.73 -21.67
CA GLN A 33 -1.20 3.31 -20.59
C GLN A 33 -1.86 2.25 -19.70
N ILE A 34 -3.14 2.40 -19.39
CA ILE A 34 -3.90 1.45 -18.57
C ILE A 34 -3.94 0.08 -19.25
N GLU A 35 -4.34 0.04 -20.52
CA GLU A 35 -4.42 -1.20 -21.30
C GLU A 35 -3.05 -1.85 -21.48
N ASN A 36 -2.03 -1.07 -21.82
CA ASN A 36 -0.66 -1.54 -21.94
C ASN A 36 -0.15 -2.15 -20.62
N TYR A 37 -0.38 -1.50 -19.49
CA TYR A 37 0.04 -2.01 -18.17
C TYR A 37 -0.67 -3.33 -17.83
N ILE A 38 -1.99 -3.40 -18.00
CA ILE A 38 -2.76 -4.63 -17.74
C ILE A 38 -2.29 -5.76 -18.66
N ALA A 39 -2.19 -5.51 -19.96
CA ALA A 39 -1.71 -6.50 -20.92
C ALA A 39 -0.27 -6.95 -20.65
N PHE A 40 0.62 -6.03 -20.24
CA PHE A 40 1.99 -6.34 -19.86
C PHE A 40 2.03 -7.29 -18.65
N SER A 41 1.27 -6.97 -17.60
CA SER A 41 1.20 -7.78 -16.38
C SER A 41 0.64 -9.17 -16.65
N GLU A 42 -0.48 -9.27 -17.37
CA GLU A 42 -1.12 -10.55 -17.70
C GLU A 42 -0.27 -11.42 -18.62
N LYS A 43 0.52 -10.81 -19.50
CA LYS A 43 1.38 -11.53 -20.44
C LYS A 43 2.64 -12.08 -19.79
N TRP A 44 3.28 -11.31 -18.90
CA TRP A 44 4.63 -11.63 -18.43
C TRP A 44 4.67 -12.13 -17.00
N TYR A 45 3.63 -11.84 -16.18
CA TYR A 45 3.57 -12.21 -14.78
C TYR A 45 2.35 -13.07 -14.47
N PHE A 46 1.20 -12.45 -14.25
CA PHE A 46 -0.04 -13.11 -13.85
C PHE A 46 -1.25 -12.22 -14.18
N PRO A 47 -2.46 -12.83 -14.29
CA PRO A 47 -3.69 -12.06 -14.36
C PRO A 47 -3.85 -11.22 -13.07
N LEU A 48 -4.06 -9.92 -13.26
CA LEU A 48 -4.29 -9.00 -12.14
C LEU A 48 -5.60 -9.35 -11.44
N ASP A 49 -5.57 -9.31 -10.10
CA ASP A 49 -6.78 -9.38 -9.28
C ASP A 49 -7.64 -8.11 -9.49
N ASN A 50 -8.95 -8.16 -9.18
CA ASN A 50 -9.86 -7.04 -9.42
C ASN A 50 -9.45 -5.76 -8.68
N TRP A 51 -8.88 -5.87 -7.49
CA TRP A 51 -8.39 -4.72 -6.74
C TRP A 51 -7.19 -4.04 -7.43
N GLU A 52 -6.31 -4.81 -8.08
CA GLU A 52 -5.19 -4.29 -8.85
C GLU A 52 -5.69 -3.56 -10.11
N LYS A 53 -6.68 -4.17 -10.81
CA LYS A 53 -7.36 -3.55 -11.95
C LYS A 53 -8.14 -2.29 -11.55
N PHE A 54 -8.67 -2.22 -10.33
CA PHE A 54 -9.35 -1.03 -9.82
C PHE A 54 -8.39 0.14 -9.58
N ILE A 55 -7.19 -0.13 -9.06
CA ILE A 55 -6.19 0.91 -8.80
C ILE A 55 -5.51 1.39 -10.10
N ALA A 56 -5.26 0.49 -11.05
CA ALA A 56 -4.49 0.77 -12.26
C ALA A 56 -4.93 2.06 -13.01
N PRO A 57 -6.21 2.34 -13.26
CA PRO A 57 -6.63 3.58 -13.92
C PRO A 57 -6.17 4.84 -13.20
N PHE A 58 -6.20 4.86 -11.87
CA PHE A 58 -5.84 6.05 -11.09
C PHE A 58 -4.33 6.32 -11.08
N ILE A 59 -3.50 5.33 -11.42
CA ILE A 59 -2.05 5.50 -11.62
C ILE A 59 -1.77 6.31 -12.91
N PHE A 60 -2.69 6.25 -13.88
CA PHE A 60 -2.59 6.91 -15.17
C PHE A 60 -3.73 7.92 -15.37
N LEU A 61 -4.05 8.64 -14.31
CA LEU A 61 -5.03 9.74 -14.29
C LEU A 61 -4.28 11.07 -14.31
N TYR A 62 -4.61 11.94 -15.28
CA TYR A 62 -3.89 13.17 -15.56
C TYR A 62 -4.82 14.38 -15.61
N PHE A 63 -4.27 15.56 -15.36
CA PHE A 63 -4.91 16.82 -15.70
C PHE A 63 -4.80 17.09 -17.21
N LYS A 64 -5.86 17.64 -17.81
CA LYS A 64 -5.90 17.98 -19.25
C LYS A 64 -5.07 19.20 -19.60
N GLU A 65 -4.80 20.07 -18.63
CA GLU A 65 -4.15 21.36 -18.84
C GLU A 65 -2.64 21.19 -19.14
N ASP A 66 -1.97 20.27 -18.43
CA ASP A 66 -0.51 20.18 -18.41
C ASP A 66 0.03 18.73 -18.49
N ASP A 67 -0.87 17.75 -18.58
CA ASP A 67 -0.55 16.31 -18.55
C ASP A 67 0.20 15.90 -17.25
N GLU A 68 0.02 16.63 -16.14
CA GLU A 68 0.52 16.23 -14.84
C GLU A 68 -0.39 15.18 -14.20
N LEU A 69 0.18 14.36 -13.33
CA LEU A 69 -0.57 13.35 -12.58
C LEU A 69 -1.62 13.98 -11.69
N PHE A 70 -2.83 13.40 -11.66
CA PHE A 70 -3.84 13.73 -10.66
C PHE A 70 -3.47 13.16 -9.28
N TYR A 71 -2.98 11.90 -9.23
CA TYR A 71 -2.44 11.27 -8.03
C TYR A 71 -0.94 11.03 -8.18
N GLU A 72 -0.17 11.61 -7.27
CA GLU A 72 1.27 11.44 -7.19
C GLU A 72 1.67 10.39 -6.16
N GLU A 73 0.85 10.19 -5.14
CA GLU A 73 1.08 9.28 -4.02
C GLU A 73 -0.01 8.21 -3.96
N PHE A 74 0.39 6.98 -3.62
CA PHE A 74 -0.51 5.83 -3.47
C PHE A 74 -0.27 5.15 -2.13
N PHE A 75 -1.23 5.19 -1.23
CA PHE A 75 -1.18 4.44 0.02
C PHE A 75 -2.02 3.17 -0.11
N ILE A 76 -1.35 2.02 -0.24
CA ILE A 76 -1.98 0.72 -0.50
C ILE A 76 -1.70 -0.23 0.66
N THR A 77 -2.71 -0.52 1.45
CA THR A 77 -2.58 -1.40 2.61
C THR A 77 -3.67 -2.48 2.63
N LEU A 78 -3.23 -3.71 2.80
CA LEU A 78 -4.10 -4.90 2.87
C LEU A 78 -3.39 -6.05 3.58
N GLY A 79 -4.15 -7.04 4.00
CA GLY A 79 -3.65 -8.19 4.75
C GLY A 79 -2.48 -8.90 4.07
N ARG A 80 -1.57 -9.43 4.88
CA ARG A 80 -0.35 -10.10 4.39
C ARG A 80 -0.68 -11.26 3.46
N GLY A 81 -0.03 -11.27 2.29
CA GLY A 81 -0.19 -12.27 1.23
C GLY A 81 -1.17 -11.87 0.14
N GLY A 82 -1.83 -10.71 0.23
CA GLY A 82 -2.84 -10.25 -0.71
C GLY A 82 -2.34 -9.83 -2.10
N GLY A 83 -1.03 -9.87 -2.37
CA GLY A 83 -0.50 -9.65 -3.72
C GLY A 83 0.30 -8.35 -3.90
N LYS A 84 0.43 -7.50 -2.88
CA LYS A 84 1.13 -6.20 -2.98
C LYS A 84 2.46 -6.26 -3.72
N ASN A 85 3.34 -7.18 -3.33
CA ASN A 85 4.68 -7.28 -3.93
C ASN A 85 4.62 -7.64 -5.41
N GLY A 86 3.72 -8.56 -5.80
CA GLY A 86 3.49 -8.89 -7.21
C GLY A 86 3.01 -7.67 -8.01
N PHE A 87 2.04 -6.92 -7.48
CA PHE A 87 1.57 -5.67 -8.08
C PHE A 87 2.70 -4.67 -8.29
N ILE A 88 3.53 -4.45 -7.26
CA ILE A 88 4.69 -3.56 -7.35
C ILE A 88 5.74 -4.07 -8.33
N SER A 89 5.97 -5.38 -8.40
CA SER A 89 6.90 -5.97 -9.37
C SER A 89 6.46 -5.71 -10.81
N THR A 90 5.17 -5.90 -11.12
CA THR A 90 4.63 -5.63 -12.46
C THR A 90 4.72 -4.15 -12.82
N LEU A 91 4.36 -3.25 -11.89
CA LEU A 91 4.48 -1.80 -12.07
C LEU A 91 5.91 -1.35 -12.30
N SER A 92 6.84 -1.82 -11.46
CA SER A 92 8.26 -1.46 -11.57
C SER A 92 8.85 -1.84 -12.93
N ASN A 93 8.54 -3.05 -13.41
CA ASN A 93 9.02 -3.47 -14.73
C ASN A 93 8.32 -2.72 -15.87
N TYR A 94 7.03 -2.42 -15.73
CA TYR A 94 6.29 -1.61 -16.71
C TYR A 94 6.88 -0.21 -16.81
N PHE A 95 7.14 0.46 -15.70
CA PHE A 95 7.66 1.83 -15.67
C PHE A 95 9.03 1.99 -16.31
N ILE A 96 9.91 0.99 -16.22
CA ILE A 96 11.19 1.03 -16.92
C ILE A 96 11.11 0.54 -18.37
N SER A 97 9.94 0.08 -18.84
CA SER A 97 9.74 -0.45 -20.19
C SER A 97 9.50 0.67 -21.22
N PRO A 98 9.76 0.39 -22.52
CA PRO A 98 9.40 1.31 -23.60
C PRO A 98 7.89 1.58 -23.71
N LEU A 99 7.03 0.73 -23.12
CA LEU A 99 5.58 0.91 -23.13
C LEU A 99 5.12 2.06 -22.26
N HIS A 100 5.85 2.35 -21.17
CA HIS A 100 5.61 3.53 -20.34
C HIS A 100 6.05 4.82 -21.04
N GLY A 101 7.13 4.75 -21.86
CA GLY A 101 7.51 5.80 -22.78
C GLY A 101 8.28 6.99 -22.18
N ILE A 102 8.49 7.04 -20.86
CA ILE A 102 9.26 8.10 -20.21
C ILE A 102 10.72 7.66 -20.07
N ASN A 103 11.64 8.46 -20.64
CA ASN A 103 13.07 8.19 -20.56
C ASN A 103 13.65 8.54 -19.19
N ASN A 104 14.63 7.74 -18.74
CA ASN A 104 15.30 7.91 -17.44
C ASN A 104 14.34 7.93 -16.25
N TYR A 105 13.25 7.18 -16.34
CA TYR A 105 12.25 7.02 -15.27
C TYR A 105 12.72 5.92 -14.32
N ASP A 106 13.64 6.26 -13.43
CA ASP A 106 14.20 5.30 -12.49
C ASP A 106 13.17 4.90 -11.43
N VAL A 107 13.19 3.63 -11.06
CA VAL A 107 12.30 3.05 -10.04
C VAL A 107 13.14 2.51 -8.89
N SER A 108 12.85 2.94 -7.68
CA SER A 108 13.52 2.46 -6.47
C SER A 108 12.52 1.82 -5.51
N VAL A 109 12.78 0.57 -5.10
CA VAL A 109 12.09 -0.05 -3.96
C VAL A 109 12.93 0.15 -2.71
N VAL A 110 12.35 0.77 -1.70
CA VAL A 110 12.99 1.07 -0.41
C VAL A 110 12.33 0.25 0.68
N ALA A 111 13.12 -0.42 1.51
CA ALA A 111 12.62 -1.13 2.69
C ALA A 111 13.64 -1.07 3.83
N ASN A 112 13.21 -1.41 5.06
CA ASN A 112 14.07 -1.37 6.23
C ASN A 112 15.20 -2.42 6.18
N SER A 113 15.00 -3.52 5.47
CA SER A 113 16.05 -4.52 5.24
C SER A 113 16.27 -4.77 3.76
N GLU A 114 17.49 -5.16 3.42
CA GLU A 114 17.87 -5.50 2.05
C GLU A 114 17.08 -6.70 1.53
N ASP A 115 16.80 -7.69 2.38
CA ASP A 115 16.03 -8.87 2.00
C ASP A 115 14.59 -8.53 1.66
N GLN A 116 13.96 -7.60 2.38
CA GLN A 116 12.62 -7.08 2.07
C GLN A 116 12.63 -6.32 0.73
N ALA A 117 13.55 -5.35 0.56
CA ALA A 117 13.65 -4.56 -0.67
C ALA A 117 13.92 -5.45 -1.92
N LYS A 118 14.62 -6.56 -1.75
CA LYS A 118 14.92 -7.51 -2.82
C LYS A 118 13.72 -8.37 -3.26
N VAL A 119 12.63 -8.45 -2.52
CA VAL A 119 11.52 -9.36 -2.83
C VAL A 119 10.94 -9.05 -4.22
N SER A 120 10.47 -7.82 -4.41
CA SER A 120 9.91 -7.37 -5.69
C SER A 120 10.97 -7.32 -6.78
N PHE A 121 12.19 -6.91 -6.46
CA PHE A 121 13.30 -6.90 -7.39
C PHE A 121 13.62 -8.30 -7.95
N LYS A 122 13.71 -9.32 -7.08
CA LYS A 122 13.96 -10.70 -7.50
C LYS A 122 12.85 -11.26 -8.39
N GLU A 123 11.61 -10.89 -8.16
CA GLU A 123 10.50 -11.31 -9.00
C GLU A 123 10.66 -10.77 -10.43
N VAL A 124 10.98 -9.48 -10.57
CA VAL A 124 11.25 -8.86 -11.88
C VAL A 124 12.49 -9.49 -12.53
N PHE A 125 13.59 -9.64 -11.78
CA PHE A 125 14.80 -10.26 -12.27
C PHE A 125 14.53 -11.66 -12.82
N ASN A 126 13.87 -12.52 -12.05
CA ASN A 126 13.56 -13.89 -12.44
C ASN A 126 12.58 -13.98 -13.63
N THR A 127 11.72 -12.96 -13.81
CA THR A 127 10.80 -12.90 -14.94
C THR A 127 11.54 -12.57 -16.25
N ILE A 128 12.60 -11.78 -16.16
CA ILE A 128 13.40 -11.36 -17.32
C ILE A 128 14.47 -12.42 -17.64
N ASP A 129 15.18 -12.90 -16.60
CA ASP A 129 16.31 -13.82 -16.72
C ASP A 129 15.86 -15.15 -17.35
N GLY A 130 16.51 -15.53 -18.44
CA GLY A 130 16.13 -16.70 -19.23
C GLY A 130 14.88 -16.55 -20.09
N ASN A 131 14.34 -15.34 -20.26
CA ASN A 131 13.24 -15.05 -21.19
C ASN A 131 13.72 -14.22 -22.39
N PRO A 132 14.07 -14.86 -23.54
CA PRO A 132 14.65 -14.15 -24.69
C PRO A 132 13.83 -12.98 -25.21
N LYS A 133 12.48 -13.00 -25.01
CA LYS A 133 11.60 -11.91 -25.44
C LYS A 133 11.75 -10.68 -24.56
N LEU A 134 12.04 -10.85 -23.28
CA LEU A 134 12.26 -9.75 -22.34
C LEU A 134 13.73 -9.31 -22.31
N GLU A 135 14.68 -10.22 -22.44
CA GLU A 135 16.12 -9.91 -22.55
C GLU A 135 16.44 -8.98 -23.72
N GLY A 136 15.61 -9.01 -24.78
CA GLY A 136 15.69 -8.05 -25.88
C GLY A 136 15.43 -6.59 -25.44
N SER A 137 14.60 -6.37 -24.42
CA SER A 137 14.14 -5.07 -23.96
C SER A 137 14.77 -4.64 -22.65
N PHE A 138 15.38 -5.56 -21.90
CA PHE A 138 15.96 -5.27 -20.58
C PHE A 138 17.34 -5.89 -20.43
N ASP A 139 18.22 -5.21 -19.70
CA ASP A 139 19.45 -5.76 -19.17
C ASP A 139 19.28 -6.00 -17.67
N ALA A 140 19.26 -7.28 -17.25
CA ALA A 140 19.02 -7.66 -15.86
C ALA A 140 20.33 -8.08 -15.18
N TRP A 141 20.76 -7.34 -14.16
CA TRP A 141 21.85 -7.68 -13.26
C TRP A 141 21.33 -7.87 -11.83
N LYS A 142 22.11 -8.54 -10.98
CA LYS A 142 21.71 -8.84 -9.59
C LYS A 142 21.46 -7.63 -8.71
N ALA A 143 21.94 -6.44 -9.12
CA ALA A 143 21.80 -5.20 -8.36
C ALA A 143 20.88 -4.16 -9.01
N GLN A 144 20.66 -4.28 -10.33
CA GLN A 144 19.82 -3.36 -11.08
C GLN A 144 19.31 -4.00 -12.37
N ILE A 145 18.20 -3.49 -12.88
CA ILE A 145 17.60 -3.86 -14.17
C ILE A 145 17.45 -2.58 -14.97
N VAL A 146 17.88 -2.59 -16.23
CA VAL A 146 17.82 -1.41 -17.11
C VAL A 146 16.90 -1.68 -18.28
N GLY A 147 15.96 -0.78 -18.52
CA GLY A 147 15.14 -0.74 -19.72
C GLY A 147 15.93 -0.15 -20.89
N LYS A 148 16.27 -0.97 -21.90
CA LYS A 148 17.12 -0.56 -23.03
C LYS A 148 16.55 0.58 -23.85
N GLY A 149 15.23 0.62 -24.02
CA GLY A 149 14.57 1.64 -24.82
C GLY A 149 14.38 2.98 -24.12
N THR A 150 14.40 3.02 -22.79
CA THR A 150 14.15 4.22 -21.98
C THR A 150 15.35 4.66 -21.17
N ASN A 151 16.37 3.81 -21.06
CA ASN A 151 17.51 4.01 -20.16
C ASN A 151 17.10 4.18 -18.69
N SER A 152 15.90 3.67 -18.33
CA SER A 152 15.35 3.71 -16.95
C SER A 152 15.89 2.54 -16.15
N VAL A 153 16.15 2.73 -14.87
CA VAL A 153 16.79 1.76 -13.99
C VAL A 153 15.83 1.34 -12.87
N PHE A 154 15.63 0.04 -12.70
CA PHE A 154 14.98 -0.51 -11.50
C PHE A 154 16.03 -1.03 -10.53
N LYS A 155 15.97 -0.58 -9.28
CA LYS A 155 16.90 -0.95 -8.21
C LYS A 155 16.17 -1.12 -6.87
N PHE A 156 16.80 -1.83 -5.95
CA PHE A 156 16.37 -1.92 -4.55
C PHE A 156 17.32 -1.15 -3.65
N GLN A 157 16.81 -0.62 -2.55
CA GLN A 157 17.58 0.21 -1.62
C GLN A 157 17.12 -0.06 -0.18
N THR A 158 18.04 0.13 0.77
CA THR A 158 17.71 0.07 2.19
C THR A 158 17.52 1.47 2.77
N SER A 159 16.74 1.58 3.82
CA SER A 159 16.46 2.81 4.54
C SER A 159 17.69 3.47 5.18
N ASN A 160 18.79 2.75 5.37
CA ASN A 160 20.05 3.27 5.93
C ASN A 160 20.86 4.19 4.98
N ALA A 161 20.25 4.67 3.92
CA ALA A 161 20.93 5.42 2.88
C ALA A 161 21.17 6.91 3.23
N LYS A 162 21.92 7.21 4.29
CA LYS A 162 22.36 8.57 4.65
C LYS A 162 23.19 9.31 3.57
N THR A 163 23.45 8.67 2.43
CA THR A 163 24.36 9.18 1.39
C THR A 163 23.70 9.34 0.02
N LYS A 164 22.37 9.35 -0.08
CA LYS A 164 21.66 9.30 -1.37
C LYS A 164 20.96 10.60 -1.78
N ASP A 165 21.47 11.75 -1.33
CA ASP A 165 21.09 13.04 -1.91
C ASP A 165 21.48 13.08 -3.38
N GLY A 166 20.51 13.30 -4.27
CA GLY A 166 20.75 13.51 -5.69
C GLY A 166 20.14 12.48 -6.64
N GLY A 167 19.32 11.59 -6.19
CA GLY A 167 18.53 10.69 -7.04
C GLY A 167 17.69 11.42 -8.09
N ARG A 168 17.31 10.71 -9.14
CA ARG A 168 16.42 11.19 -10.22
C ARG A 168 15.31 10.18 -10.44
N GLU A 169 14.79 9.64 -9.35
CA GLU A 169 13.73 8.66 -9.41
C GLU A 169 12.48 9.26 -10.07
N GLY A 170 11.88 8.52 -11.01
CA GLY A 170 10.53 8.74 -11.49
C GLY A 170 9.50 8.05 -10.57
N CYS A 171 9.90 6.96 -9.90
CA CYS A 171 9.04 6.26 -8.97
C CYS A 171 9.80 5.75 -7.76
N VAL A 172 9.27 6.01 -6.56
CA VAL A 172 9.77 5.43 -5.31
C VAL A 172 8.67 4.60 -4.66
N ILE A 173 9.03 3.40 -4.23
CA ILE A 173 8.14 2.45 -3.59
C ILE A 173 8.67 2.14 -2.20
N TYR A 174 7.95 2.57 -1.17
CA TYR A 174 8.26 2.29 0.23
C TYR A 174 7.53 1.03 0.67
N ASP A 175 8.26 -0.07 0.76
CA ASP A 175 7.69 -1.36 1.19
C ASP A 175 7.69 -1.48 2.71
N GLU A 176 6.70 -2.21 3.23
CA GLU A 176 6.44 -2.41 4.67
C GLU A 176 6.39 -1.08 5.44
N THR A 177 5.63 -0.12 4.92
CA THR A 177 5.51 1.27 5.44
C THR A 177 5.25 1.36 6.95
N HIS A 178 4.68 0.32 7.56
CA HIS A 178 4.44 0.24 8.99
C HIS A 178 5.71 0.10 9.85
N GLU A 179 6.86 -0.13 9.23
CA GLU A 179 8.16 -0.22 9.91
C GLU A 179 8.88 1.13 9.98
N TYR A 180 8.38 2.18 9.30
CA TYR A 180 8.96 3.52 9.34
C TYR A 180 8.45 4.27 10.58
N GLU A 181 9.39 4.67 11.46
CA GLU A 181 9.06 5.44 12.67
C GLU A 181 8.70 6.88 12.33
N ASP A 182 9.40 7.47 11.36
CA ASP A 182 9.24 8.85 10.93
C ASP A 182 9.36 9.02 9.40
N ARG A 183 9.37 10.28 8.95
CA ARG A 183 9.42 10.65 7.54
C ARG A 183 10.85 10.82 6.98
N GLN A 184 11.90 10.73 7.79
CA GLN A 184 13.26 11.12 7.38
C GLN A 184 13.74 10.43 6.10
N ILE A 185 13.49 9.11 5.98
CA ILE A 185 13.89 8.33 4.82
C ILE A 185 13.10 8.73 3.59
N ILE A 186 11.81 8.98 3.78
CA ILE A 186 10.90 9.40 2.70
C ILE A 186 11.37 10.74 2.17
N ASP A 187 11.66 11.72 3.03
CA ASP A 187 12.11 13.05 2.64
C ASP A 187 13.42 13.03 1.83
N VAL A 188 14.32 12.07 2.11
CA VAL A 188 15.57 11.88 1.33
C VAL A 188 15.26 11.46 -0.12
N PHE A 189 14.32 10.52 -0.32
CA PHE A 189 13.98 10.06 -1.66
C PHE A 189 13.03 11.02 -2.38
N SER A 190 12.01 11.53 -1.67
CA SER A 190 11.06 12.51 -2.23
C SER A 190 11.75 13.80 -2.72
N GLY A 191 12.83 14.21 -2.06
CA GLY A 191 13.65 15.35 -2.52
C GLY A 191 14.30 15.15 -3.89
N GLY A 192 14.39 13.90 -4.38
CA GLY A 192 14.85 13.56 -5.73
C GLY A 192 13.77 13.59 -6.81
N LEU A 193 12.52 13.51 -6.43
CA LEU A 193 11.37 13.51 -7.33
C LEU A 193 11.18 14.89 -8.00
N GLY A 194 10.45 14.92 -9.12
CA GLY A 194 10.22 16.14 -9.88
C GLY A 194 11.35 16.53 -10.86
N LYS A 195 12.45 15.76 -10.90
CA LYS A 195 13.49 15.89 -11.96
C LYS A 195 13.11 15.13 -13.22
N VAL A 196 12.13 14.26 -13.14
CA VAL A 196 11.55 13.47 -14.21
C VAL A 196 10.06 13.77 -14.25
N ALA A 197 9.44 13.74 -15.42
CA ALA A 197 8.02 13.99 -15.58
C ALA A 197 7.17 12.93 -14.85
N ASN A 198 6.06 13.36 -14.28
CA ASN A 198 5.06 12.48 -13.68
C ASN A 198 5.61 11.54 -12.60
N PRO A 199 6.29 12.06 -11.56
CA PRO A 199 6.85 11.23 -10.50
C PRO A 199 5.75 10.59 -9.64
N ARG A 200 6.03 9.40 -9.11
CA ARG A 200 5.08 8.64 -8.27
C ARG A 200 5.73 8.11 -7.02
N GLU A 201 4.97 8.09 -5.93
CA GLU A 201 5.35 7.43 -4.68
C GLU A 201 4.31 6.39 -4.28
N PHE A 202 4.76 5.21 -3.90
CA PHE A 202 3.91 4.15 -3.40
C PHE A 202 4.28 3.79 -1.96
N PHE A 203 3.34 3.94 -1.06
CA PHE A 203 3.46 3.50 0.33
C PHE A 203 2.68 2.20 0.48
N ILE A 204 3.39 1.08 0.58
CA ILE A 204 2.75 -0.24 0.62
C ILE A 204 3.06 -0.97 1.92
N GLY A 205 2.12 -1.75 2.40
CA GLY A 205 2.34 -2.53 3.61
C GLY A 205 1.09 -3.24 4.14
N THR A 206 1.25 -3.81 5.30
CA THR A 206 0.16 -4.18 6.20
C THR A 206 0.24 -3.30 7.43
N ASN A 207 -0.78 -3.26 8.25
CA ASN A 207 -0.68 -2.60 9.54
C ASN A 207 0.41 -3.26 10.42
N GLY A 208 0.99 -2.49 11.33
CA GLY A 208 2.11 -2.89 12.18
C GLY A 208 1.80 -2.71 13.66
N PHE A 209 2.85 -2.85 14.48
CA PHE A 209 2.80 -2.65 15.93
C PHE A 209 3.32 -1.28 16.35
N VAL A 210 4.02 -0.58 15.47
CA VAL A 210 4.46 0.82 15.71
C VAL A 210 3.22 1.71 15.71
N ARG A 211 3.03 2.46 16.80
CA ARG A 211 1.93 3.42 16.94
C ARG A 211 2.48 4.84 16.90
N ALA A 212 1.65 5.77 16.44
CA ALA A 212 2.02 7.18 16.20
C ALA A 212 3.20 7.34 15.20
N GLY A 213 3.50 6.30 14.43
CA GLY A 213 4.52 6.28 13.39
C GLY A 213 4.02 6.88 12.07
N PHE A 214 4.84 6.74 11.03
CA PHE A 214 4.51 7.27 9.71
C PHE A 214 3.24 6.63 9.10
N TYR A 215 3.04 5.33 9.32
CA TYR A 215 1.83 4.63 8.85
C TYR A 215 0.54 5.22 9.43
N ASP A 216 0.51 5.49 10.75
CA ASP A 216 -0.68 6.06 11.40
C ASP A 216 -1.01 7.46 10.83
N LYS A 217 0.02 8.26 10.49
CA LYS A 217 -0.15 9.56 9.83
C LYS A 217 -0.75 9.43 8.42
N LEU A 218 -0.37 8.39 7.66
CA LEU A 218 -1.00 8.10 6.37
C LEU A 218 -2.46 7.67 6.53
N GLU A 219 -2.81 6.91 7.56
CA GLU A 219 -4.21 6.58 7.86
C GLU A 219 -5.03 7.83 8.25
N GLU A 220 -4.47 8.74 9.06
CA GLU A 220 -5.13 10.01 9.41
C GLU A 220 -5.33 10.90 8.19
N ARG A 221 -4.30 11.05 7.34
CA ARG A 221 -4.38 11.78 6.07
C ARG A 221 -5.43 11.16 5.14
N SER A 222 -5.49 9.83 5.08
CA SER A 222 -6.51 9.11 4.30
C SER A 222 -7.93 9.43 4.77
N LYS A 223 -8.16 9.49 6.07
CA LYS A 223 -9.47 9.86 6.62
C LYS A 223 -9.89 11.28 6.21
N ALA A 224 -8.97 12.25 6.27
CA ALA A 224 -9.25 13.62 5.85
C ALA A 224 -9.56 13.73 4.34
N ILE A 225 -8.89 12.92 3.49
CA ILE A 225 -9.21 12.84 2.06
C ILE A 225 -10.61 12.24 1.87
N LEU A 226 -10.86 11.07 2.45
CA LEU A 226 -12.10 10.32 2.24
C LEU A 226 -13.33 11.01 2.82
N SER A 227 -13.18 11.89 3.82
CA SER A 227 -14.25 12.75 4.36
C SER A 227 -14.51 14.00 3.53
N GLY A 228 -13.68 14.31 2.54
CA GLY A 228 -13.76 15.54 1.75
C GLY A 228 -13.19 16.77 2.44
N GLU A 229 -12.54 16.62 3.61
CA GLU A 229 -11.90 17.76 4.32
C GLU A 229 -10.66 18.27 3.56
N ASN A 230 -9.99 17.41 2.80
CA ASN A 230 -8.80 17.75 2.02
C ASN A 230 -8.92 17.31 0.56
N LEU A 231 -9.61 18.09 -0.26
CA LEU A 231 -9.86 17.82 -1.68
C LEU A 231 -8.65 18.08 -2.60
N ASN A 232 -7.64 18.80 -2.11
CA ASN A 232 -6.44 19.13 -2.89
C ASN A 232 -5.29 18.15 -2.66
N ASP A 233 -5.51 17.12 -1.86
CA ASP A 233 -4.50 16.11 -1.60
C ASP A 233 -4.36 15.16 -2.80
N ARG A 234 -3.13 14.93 -3.23
CA ARG A 234 -2.80 14.08 -4.38
C ARG A 234 -2.46 12.64 -4.00
N MET A 235 -2.87 12.18 -2.81
CA MET A 235 -2.70 10.80 -2.38
C MET A 235 -3.95 9.97 -2.66
N PHE A 236 -3.79 8.81 -3.29
CA PHE A 236 -4.82 7.80 -3.48
C PHE A 236 -4.79 6.78 -2.33
N PRO A 237 -5.76 6.76 -1.40
CA PRO A 237 -5.80 5.86 -0.28
C PRO A 237 -6.58 4.58 -0.60
N PHE A 238 -5.92 3.42 -0.63
CA PHE A 238 -6.56 2.13 -0.78
C PHE A 238 -6.30 1.25 0.46
N ILE A 239 -7.28 1.21 1.35
CA ILE A 239 -7.16 0.57 2.66
C ILE A 239 -8.13 -0.60 2.77
N CYS A 240 -7.59 -1.81 2.94
CA CYS A 240 -8.34 -3.04 3.14
C CYS A 240 -8.09 -3.57 4.55
N LYS A 241 -9.11 -3.61 5.39
CA LYS A 241 -9.06 -4.13 6.77
C LYS A 241 -10.43 -4.62 7.21
N LEU A 242 -10.52 -5.33 8.31
CA LEU A 242 -11.81 -5.53 8.98
C LEU A 242 -12.30 -4.20 9.60
N ASP A 243 -13.60 -4.00 9.66
CA ASP A 243 -14.20 -2.83 10.30
C ASP A 243 -14.33 -3.03 11.81
N ASP A 244 -14.55 -4.28 12.24
CA ASP A 244 -14.74 -4.64 13.63
C ASP A 244 -13.97 -5.94 13.95
N PRO A 245 -13.29 -6.04 15.13
CA PRO A 245 -12.58 -7.25 15.53
C PRO A 245 -13.46 -8.51 15.58
N GLU A 246 -14.75 -8.39 15.86
CA GLU A 246 -15.69 -9.52 15.90
C GLU A 246 -15.94 -10.14 14.51
N GLU A 247 -15.75 -9.37 13.44
CA GLU A 247 -15.89 -9.86 12.06
C GLU A 247 -14.93 -11.01 11.75
N VAL A 248 -13.80 -11.12 12.45
CA VAL A 248 -12.84 -12.21 12.28
C VAL A 248 -13.46 -13.60 12.46
N LYS A 249 -14.53 -13.70 13.22
CA LYS A 249 -15.28 -14.95 13.46
C LYS A 249 -16.02 -15.44 12.22
N ASN A 250 -16.27 -14.56 11.25
CA ASN A 250 -16.90 -14.88 9.98
C ASN A 250 -15.88 -14.85 8.84
N GLU A 251 -15.48 -16.03 8.36
CA GLU A 251 -14.48 -16.15 7.28
C GLU A 251 -14.84 -15.33 6.03
N ALA A 252 -16.12 -15.14 5.71
CA ALA A 252 -16.53 -14.34 4.57
C ALA A 252 -16.07 -12.87 4.70
N MET A 253 -15.97 -12.33 5.93
CA MET A 253 -15.54 -10.97 6.18
C MET A 253 -14.04 -10.76 5.95
N TRP A 254 -13.24 -11.82 5.90
CA TRP A 254 -11.80 -11.72 5.65
C TRP A 254 -11.47 -11.11 4.27
N GLU A 255 -12.42 -11.15 3.34
CA GLU A 255 -12.33 -10.46 2.05
C GLU A 255 -12.19 -8.94 2.21
N LYS A 256 -12.74 -8.34 3.28
CA LYS A 256 -12.56 -6.92 3.58
C LYS A 256 -11.08 -6.56 3.80
N ALA A 257 -10.35 -7.43 4.48
CA ALA A 257 -8.91 -7.24 4.74
C ALA A 257 -8.02 -7.73 3.59
N ASN A 258 -8.51 -8.68 2.80
CA ASN A 258 -7.75 -9.26 1.71
C ASN A 258 -8.62 -9.47 0.47
N PRO A 259 -8.65 -8.49 -0.45
CA PRO A 259 -9.49 -8.54 -1.65
C PRO A 259 -9.13 -9.68 -2.61
N ALA A 260 -7.97 -10.34 -2.45
CA ALA A 260 -7.66 -11.57 -3.18
C ALA A 260 -8.59 -12.75 -2.80
N PHE A 261 -9.41 -12.60 -1.74
CA PHE A 261 -10.44 -13.60 -1.39
C PHE A 261 -11.76 -13.39 -2.10
N GLU A 262 -11.87 -12.39 -2.97
CA GLU A 262 -13.01 -12.21 -3.86
C GLU A 262 -13.23 -13.46 -4.73
N LYS A 263 -14.50 -13.81 -4.93
CA LYS A 263 -14.87 -15.00 -5.71
C LYS A 263 -15.09 -14.64 -7.20
N PRO A 264 -14.68 -15.53 -8.12
CA PRO A 264 -14.14 -16.89 -7.92
C PRO A 264 -12.67 -16.86 -7.50
N LEU A 265 -12.31 -17.66 -6.47
CA LEU A 265 -10.95 -17.72 -5.97
C LEU A 265 -9.97 -18.29 -7.01
N SER A 266 -8.88 -17.59 -7.25
CA SER A 266 -7.74 -18.12 -8.00
C SER A 266 -7.06 -19.29 -7.25
N PRO A 267 -6.26 -20.14 -7.92
CA PRO A 267 -5.48 -21.17 -7.24
C PRO A 267 -4.55 -20.61 -6.15
N ARG A 268 -3.98 -19.42 -6.36
CA ARG A 268 -3.17 -18.69 -5.37
C ARG A 268 -4.01 -18.30 -4.16
N SER A 269 -5.15 -17.67 -4.41
CA SER A 269 -6.07 -17.20 -3.36
C SER A 269 -6.63 -18.35 -2.53
N LYS A 270 -6.94 -19.50 -3.15
CA LYS A 270 -7.35 -20.72 -2.43
C LYS A 270 -6.27 -21.22 -1.46
N ARG A 271 -5.01 -21.26 -1.91
CA ARG A 271 -3.88 -21.66 -1.03
C ARG A 271 -3.69 -20.68 0.12
N LEU A 272 -3.78 -19.37 -0.17
CA LEU A 272 -3.67 -18.33 0.85
C LEU A 272 -4.80 -18.44 1.88
N LEU A 273 -6.06 -18.54 1.44
CA LEU A 273 -7.22 -18.67 2.31
C LEU A 273 -7.10 -19.90 3.22
N ASN A 274 -6.69 -21.03 2.68
CA ASN A 274 -6.45 -22.25 3.48
C ASN A 274 -5.34 -22.05 4.52
N LYS A 275 -4.28 -21.31 4.18
CA LYS A 275 -3.22 -20.97 5.14
C LYS A 275 -3.73 -20.06 6.25
N VAL A 276 -4.50 -19.03 5.92
CA VAL A 276 -5.09 -18.09 6.88
C VAL A 276 -6.08 -18.81 7.79
N ARG A 277 -6.92 -19.70 7.25
CA ARG A 277 -7.87 -20.54 8.02
C ARG A 277 -7.13 -21.39 9.06
N LYS A 278 -6.07 -22.09 8.66
CA LYS A 278 -5.26 -22.88 9.59
C LYS A 278 -4.64 -22.02 10.69
N GLN A 279 -4.19 -20.82 10.37
CA GLN A 279 -3.64 -19.89 11.36
C GLN A 279 -4.72 -19.41 12.34
N TYR A 280 -5.93 -19.12 11.86
CA TYR A 280 -7.06 -18.75 12.70
C TYR A 280 -7.48 -19.90 13.64
N GLU A 281 -7.58 -21.11 13.11
CA GLU A 281 -7.90 -22.29 13.92
C GLU A 281 -6.85 -22.54 15.02
N ALA A 282 -5.57 -22.30 14.72
CA ALA A 282 -4.49 -22.46 15.70
C ALA A 282 -4.60 -21.48 16.88
N LEU A 283 -5.31 -20.36 16.74
CA LEU A 283 -5.54 -19.40 17.82
C LEU A 283 -6.34 -20.01 18.98
N LYS A 284 -7.13 -21.07 18.74
CA LYS A 284 -7.84 -21.80 19.80
C LYS A 284 -6.89 -22.42 20.82
N ASN A 285 -5.72 -22.85 20.35
CA ASN A 285 -4.68 -23.50 21.17
C ASN A 285 -3.56 -22.52 21.57
N ASN A 286 -3.45 -21.38 20.89
CA ASN A 286 -2.46 -20.32 21.15
C ASN A 286 -3.10 -18.93 21.04
N PRO A 287 -3.87 -18.49 22.04
CA PRO A 287 -4.54 -17.19 22.01
C PRO A 287 -3.58 -15.99 21.90
N SER A 288 -2.34 -16.10 22.39
CA SER A 288 -1.34 -15.03 22.32
C SER A 288 -0.93 -14.67 20.88
N GLY A 289 -1.21 -15.54 19.91
CA GLY A 289 -1.01 -15.25 18.49
C GLY A 289 -2.07 -14.35 17.86
N ARG A 290 -3.16 -14.01 18.58
CA ARG A 290 -4.30 -13.28 18.04
C ARG A 290 -3.93 -11.86 17.60
N GLU A 291 -3.19 -11.11 18.40
CA GLU A 291 -2.73 -9.77 18.06
C GLU A 291 -1.97 -9.75 16.71
N ALA A 292 -1.01 -10.67 16.54
CA ALA A 292 -0.25 -10.79 15.30
C ALA A 292 -1.13 -11.23 14.11
N PHE A 293 -2.09 -12.11 14.33
CA PHE A 293 -3.03 -12.52 13.30
C PHE A 293 -3.92 -11.36 12.84
N MET A 294 -4.53 -10.65 13.79
CA MET A 294 -5.39 -9.50 13.51
C MET A 294 -4.63 -8.40 12.78
N THR A 295 -3.45 -8.02 13.29
CA THR A 295 -2.63 -6.98 12.67
C THR A 295 -2.17 -7.36 11.27
N LYS A 296 -1.62 -8.57 11.10
CA LYS A 296 -0.95 -8.95 9.84
C LYS A 296 -1.89 -9.57 8.80
N ARG A 297 -2.95 -10.32 9.21
CA ARG A 297 -3.87 -10.96 8.27
C ARG A 297 -5.14 -10.17 8.04
N MET A 298 -5.67 -9.56 9.09
CA MET A 298 -6.91 -8.79 9.04
C MET A 298 -6.66 -7.28 8.90
N ASN A 299 -5.39 -6.88 8.90
CA ASN A 299 -4.95 -5.49 8.76
C ASN A 299 -5.60 -4.55 9.80
N LEU A 300 -6.02 -5.11 10.91
CA LEU A 300 -6.71 -4.43 12.01
C LEU A 300 -5.93 -4.68 13.30
N PRO A 301 -5.14 -3.73 13.81
CA PRO A 301 -4.44 -3.88 15.08
C PRO A 301 -5.43 -4.01 16.23
N GLU A 302 -5.25 -5.04 17.03
CA GLU A 302 -5.90 -5.13 18.35
C GLU A 302 -4.94 -4.61 19.41
N VAL A 303 -5.48 -3.89 20.37
CA VAL A 303 -4.75 -3.47 21.56
C VAL A 303 -4.69 -4.68 22.50
N ASP A 304 -3.49 -5.12 22.84
CA ASP A 304 -3.30 -6.13 23.87
C ASP A 304 -3.69 -5.51 25.22
N LEU A 305 -4.87 -5.88 25.70
CA LEU A 305 -5.41 -5.35 26.95
C LEU A 305 -4.55 -5.71 28.18
N GLU A 306 -3.70 -6.74 28.08
CA GLU A 306 -2.75 -7.11 29.15
C GLU A 306 -1.55 -6.13 29.20
N LYS A 307 -1.28 -5.41 28.10
CA LYS A 307 -0.17 -4.45 27.98
C LYS A 307 -0.59 -2.99 28.12
N VAL A 308 -1.88 -2.69 28.14
CA VAL A 308 -2.38 -1.33 28.33
C VAL A 308 -2.79 -1.09 29.77
N VAL A 309 -2.49 0.10 30.26
CA VAL A 309 -2.88 0.53 31.62
C VAL A 309 -4.40 0.59 31.77
N ALA A 310 -5.11 1.02 30.70
CA ALA A 310 -6.57 1.03 30.63
C ALA A 310 -7.02 1.16 29.15
N PRO A 311 -8.24 0.69 28.79
CA PRO A 311 -8.84 1.00 27.49
C PRO A 311 -8.93 2.51 27.25
N TRP A 312 -8.67 2.96 26.02
CA TRP A 312 -8.65 4.40 25.69
C TRP A 312 -9.95 5.13 26.06
N LYS A 313 -11.10 4.47 25.91
CA LYS A 313 -12.40 5.00 26.36
C LYS A 313 -12.43 5.32 27.86
N ASP A 314 -11.76 4.50 28.67
CA ASP A 314 -11.72 4.69 30.12
C ASP A 314 -10.73 5.81 30.49
N ILE A 315 -9.62 5.92 29.73
CA ILE A 315 -8.69 7.05 29.84
C ILE A 315 -9.40 8.36 29.46
N LEU A 316 -10.15 8.40 28.36
CA LEU A 316 -10.94 9.56 27.97
C LEU A 316 -12.03 9.91 29.01
N ALA A 317 -12.62 8.91 29.66
CA ALA A 317 -13.60 9.13 30.73
C ALA A 317 -13.00 9.79 31.97
N THR A 318 -11.69 9.79 32.13
CA THR A 318 -10.99 10.53 33.22
C THR A 318 -10.75 12.00 32.86
N ASN A 319 -10.89 12.39 31.60
CA ASN A 319 -10.76 13.78 31.16
C ASN A 319 -12.05 14.55 31.47
N ARG A 320 -12.20 14.90 32.72
CA ARG A 320 -13.33 15.71 33.27
C ARG A 320 -12.77 16.96 33.92
N GLU A 321 -13.57 17.99 34.01
CA GLU A 321 -13.27 19.16 34.82
C GLU A 321 -12.96 18.72 36.25
N MET A 322 -11.85 19.22 36.81
CA MET A 322 -11.51 18.94 38.20
C MET A 322 -12.64 19.48 39.08
N PRO A 323 -13.22 18.64 39.96
CA PRO A 323 -14.22 19.13 40.87
C PRO A 323 -13.56 20.16 41.82
N GLU A 324 -14.32 21.20 42.18
CA GLU A 324 -13.87 22.13 43.25
C GLU A 324 -13.59 21.35 44.55
N LEU A 325 -12.32 21.31 44.93
CA LEU A 325 -11.85 20.55 46.11
C LEU A 325 -11.87 21.39 47.40
N GLN A 326 -12.39 22.63 47.38
CA GLN A 326 -12.53 23.44 48.58
C GLN A 326 -13.41 22.72 49.59
N ASN A 327 -12.86 22.56 50.79
CA ASN A 327 -13.51 21.92 51.96
C ASN A 327 -13.80 20.39 51.78
N ARG A 328 -13.08 19.67 50.96
CA ARG A 328 -13.15 18.20 50.90
C ARG A 328 -11.93 17.55 51.53
N ALA A 329 -12.17 16.52 52.34
CA ALA A 329 -11.08 15.67 52.81
C ALA A 329 -10.53 14.86 51.65
N CYS A 330 -9.24 14.99 51.33
CA CYS A 330 -8.53 14.18 50.34
C CYS A 330 -7.70 13.13 51.07
N ILE A 331 -7.87 11.86 50.67
CA ILE A 331 -6.94 10.80 51.06
C ILE A 331 -5.95 10.68 49.89
N GLY A 332 -4.68 11.03 50.15
CA GLY A 332 -3.60 10.74 49.21
C GLY A 332 -3.24 9.26 49.32
N ALA A 333 -3.13 8.60 48.15
CA ALA A 333 -2.58 7.25 48.02
C ALA A 333 -1.15 7.35 47.51
#